data_0bb42cfc21ec602d8ce39a571164bcd8
#
_entry.id   0bb42cfc21ec602d8ce39a571164bcd8
#
_cell.length_a   1.000
_cell.length_b   1.000
_cell.length_c   1.000
_cell.angle_alpha   90.00
_cell.angle_beta   90.00
_cell.angle_gamma   90.00
#
_symmetry.space_group_name_H-M   'P 1'
#
loop_
_entity.id
_entity.type
_entity.pdbx_description
1 polymer ?
#
loop_
_entity_poly.entity_id
_entity_poly.type
_entity_poly.pdbx_seq_one_letter_code
_entity_poly.pdbx_strand_id
1 'polypeptide(L)'
;PPFFFLIGLWGIGSQRREAAMKYTLFMLAGGVALLLAITLLAANHAFQTDSDIPQGLSFSLPVLLQTALPDNEQKLVFLLLLFGFAVKAPLVPFHTWLPTVAMEGPTHIVAILVGLKLGVYGILRFTMPLAPTAAAEYSWVISLFGAVTLIYAALIALQQTNLRRLLAYASVSHVGLVIVGIASLTMQGVQGAIFQILNFTLIASVLMLISGFVHHRLGSTDEIHLGGLAKIMPRLTCVYFLFMLASIGIPGTSGFPAEFLIIVGALTVNSALGIAALMGAILGAGYMLSFSRRAFLGPITHPDVKQSHDLQLRELALICIPAVLILTFGFFPDGILKMNHVASEMWLSRLTTPSP
;
A
#
# COMPACT_ATOMS: atom_id res chain seq x y z
N PRO A 1 4.63 -8.52 17.63
CA PRO A 1 4.85 -9.90 18.11
C PRO A 1 3.84 -10.93 17.56
N PRO A 2 2.49 -10.69 17.50
CA PRO A 2 1.56 -11.73 17.02
C PRO A 2 1.86 -12.26 15.62
N PHE A 3 2.16 -11.37 14.68
CA PHE A 3 2.48 -11.77 13.30
C PHE A 3 3.74 -12.62 13.17
N PHE A 4 4.71 -12.50 14.08
CA PHE A 4 5.88 -13.39 14.13
C PHE A 4 5.45 -14.85 14.28
N PHE A 5 4.58 -15.11 15.25
CA PHE A 5 4.07 -16.45 15.50
C PHE A 5 3.16 -16.94 14.37
N LEU A 6 2.29 -16.06 13.86
CA LEU A 6 1.38 -16.40 12.76
C LEU A 6 2.14 -16.77 11.48
N ILE A 7 3.19 -16.05 11.13
CA ILE A 7 4.01 -16.37 9.96
C ILE A 7 4.88 -17.59 10.23
N GLY A 8 5.55 -17.65 11.38
CA GLY A 8 6.53 -18.69 11.67
C GLY A 8 5.92 -20.07 11.95
N LEU A 9 4.72 -20.14 12.53
CA LEU A 9 4.06 -21.41 12.87
C LEU A 9 3.11 -21.90 11.76
N TRP A 10 2.31 -20.98 11.18
CA TRP A 10 1.29 -21.33 10.19
C TRP A 10 1.64 -20.91 8.76
N GLY A 11 2.87 -20.42 8.52
CA GLY A 11 3.35 -20.15 7.17
C GLY A 11 3.33 -21.39 6.28
N ILE A 12 3.05 -21.18 5.00
CA ILE A 12 2.92 -22.27 4.00
C ILE A 12 4.24 -22.62 3.33
N GLY A 13 5.22 -21.71 3.34
CA GLY A 13 6.51 -21.92 2.70
C GLY A 13 7.53 -22.60 3.63
N SER A 14 8.61 -23.12 3.04
CA SER A 14 9.70 -23.82 3.74
C SER A 14 10.54 -22.86 4.60
N GLN A 15 10.68 -21.60 4.17
CA GLN A 15 11.49 -20.57 4.84
C GLN A 15 10.66 -19.65 5.76
N ARG A 16 9.50 -20.11 6.22
CA ARG A 16 8.56 -19.31 7.03
C ARG A 16 9.18 -18.71 8.30
N ARG A 17 10.15 -19.39 8.93
CA ARG A 17 10.83 -18.88 10.13
C ARG A 17 11.74 -17.69 9.79
N GLU A 18 12.48 -17.75 8.70
CA GLU A 18 13.30 -16.64 8.22
C GLU A 18 12.44 -15.45 7.83
N ALA A 19 11.30 -15.68 7.15
CA ALA A 19 10.34 -14.65 6.82
C ALA A 19 9.77 -13.98 8.07
N ALA A 20 9.45 -14.75 9.11
CA ALA A 20 8.97 -14.24 10.39
C ALA A 20 10.04 -13.38 11.10
N MET A 21 11.29 -13.84 11.13
CA MET A 21 12.41 -13.08 11.71
C MET A 21 12.65 -11.77 10.93
N LYS A 22 12.73 -11.85 9.60
CA LYS A 22 12.92 -10.69 8.73
C LYS A 22 11.81 -9.65 8.96
N TYR A 23 10.55 -10.06 8.93
CA TYR A 23 9.42 -9.20 9.25
C TYR A 23 9.59 -8.51 10.60
N THR A 24 9.91 -9.27 11.62
CA THR A 24 9.99 -8.75 13.00
C THR A 24 11.13 -7.75 13.16
N LEU A 25 12.31 -8.01 12.58
CA LEU A 25 13.44 -7.10 12.63
C LEU A 25 13.13 -5.77 11.95
N PHE A 26 12.51 -5.79 10.77
CA PHE A 26 12.07 -4.56 10.10
C PHE A 26 11.04 -3.81 10.93
N MET A 27 10.02 -4.49 11.46
CA MET A 27 8.97 -3.86 12.27
C MET A 27 9.49 -3.30 13.60
N LEU A 28 10.49 -3.95 14.22
CA LEU A 28 11.15 -3.45 15.42
C LEU A 28 11.97 -2.18 15.13
N ALA A 29 12.81 -2.22 14.08
CA ALA A 29 13.61 -1.05 13.71
C ALA A 29 12.73 0.18 13.42
N GLY A 30 11.68 0.02 12.60
CA GLY A 30 10.72 1.10 12.36
C GLY A 30 9.92 1.49 13.60
N GLY A 31 9.59 0.51 14.47
CA GLY A 31 8.86 0.75 15.71
C GLY A 31 9.63 1.58 16.73
N VAL A 32 10.93 1.33 16.88
CA VAL A 32 11.81 2.12 17.77
C VAL A 32 11.90 3.57 17.29
N ALA A 33 12.06 3.81 16.00
CA ALA A 33 12.07 5.16 15.45
C ALA A 33 10.77 5.92 15.71
N LEU A 34 9.61 5.24 15.52
CA LEU A 34 8.31 5.84 15.83
C LEU A 34 8.16 6.15 17.33
N LEU A 35 8.60 5.25 18.19
CA LEU A 35 8.54 5.45 19.64
C LEU A 35 9.37 6.67 20.05
N LEU A 36 10.60 6.80 19.53
CA LEU A 36 11.45 7.95 19.79
C LEU A 36 10.80 9.25 19.31
N ALA A 37 10.23 9.27 18.11
CA ALA A 37 9.53 10.46 17.60
C ALA A 37 8.34 10.87 18.49
N ILE A 38 7.51 9.89 18.89
CA ILE A 38 6.34 10.15 19.73
C ILE A 38 6.75 10.62 21.13
N THR A 39 7.82 10.06 21.71
CA THR A 39 8.32 10.50 23.02
C THR A 39 8.93 11.90 22.96
N LEU A 40 9.64 12.25 21.86
CA LEU A 40 10.14 13.61 21.66
C LEU A 40 8.99 14.63 21.56
N LEU A 41 7.94 14.31 20.80
CA LEU A 41 6.75 15.16 20.68
C LEU A 41 6.07 15.37 22.04
N ALA A 42 5.87 14.30 22.82
CA ALA A 42 5.25 14.37 24.13
C ALA A 42 6.10 15.15 25.14
N ALA A 43 7.43 14.98 25.11
CA ALA A 43 8.36 15.73 25.95
C ALA A 43 8.36 17.22 25.60
N ASN A 44 8.42 17.58 24.31
CA ASN A 44 8.32 18.98 23.88
C ASN A 44 7.02 19.64 24.36
N HIS A 45 5.90 18.92 24.33
CA HIS A 45 4.63 19.42 24.86
C HIS A 45 4.73 19.73 26.38
N ALA A 46 5.30 18.80 27.16
CA ALA A 46 5.48 19.00 28.59
C ALA A 46 6.39 20.21 28.89
N PHE A 47 7.48 20.40 28.16
CA PHE A 47 8.36 21.57 28.31
C PHE A 47 7.67 22.90 27.96
N GLN A 48 6.84 22.93 26.91
CA GLN A 48 6.12 24.15 26.51
C GLN A 48 4.98 24.52 27.47
N THR A 49 4.42 23.54 28.19
CA THR A 49 3.34 23.78 29.18
C THR A 49 3.85 23.95 30.60
N ASP A 50 5.19 24.03 30.78
CA ASP A 50 5.84 24.15 32.08
C ASP A 50 5.35 23.09 33.09
N SER A 51 5.09 21.90 32.60
CA SER A 51 4.52 20.80 33.38
C SER A 51 5.58 19.76 33.72
N ASP A 52 5.54 19.24 34.94
CA ASP A 52 6.46 18.17 35.37
C ASP A 52 6.27 16.87 34.58
N ILE A 53 7.38 16.22 34.26
CA ILE A 53 7.38 14.86 33.69
C ILE A 53 7.23 13.87 34.86
N PRO A 54 6.28 12.87 34.77
CA PRO A 54 5.53 12.43 33.59
C PRO A 54 4.13 13.04 33.40
N GLN A 55 3.64 13.88 34.30
CA GLN A 55 2.25 14.35 34.31
C GLN A 55 1.90 15.27 33.14
N GLY A 56 2.88 16.05 32.65
CA GLY A 56 2.73 16.92 31.49
C GLY A 56 2.84 16.23 30.11
N LEU A 57 3.14 14.94 30.09
CA LEU A 57 3.22 14.22 28.81
C LEU A 57 1.85 14.04 28.18
N SER A 58 1.68 14.48 26.94
CA SER A 58 0.47 14.25 26.16
C SER A 58 0.79 13.41 24.92
N PHE A 59 -0.03 12.38 24.69
CA PHE A 59 -0.01 11.53 23.50
C PHE A 59 -1.26 11.75 22.62
N SER A 60 -2.04 12.77 22.94
CA SER A 60 -3.24 13.12 22.18
C SER A 60 -2.86 13.84 20.88
N LEU A 61 -3.20 13.26 19.73
CA LEU A 61 -2.89 13.85 18.44
C LEU A 61 -3.39 15.30 18.29
N PRO A 62 -4.65 15.65 18.66
CA PRO A 62 -5.11 17.03 18.59
C PRO A 62 -4.26 18.02 19.40
N VAL A 63 -3.77 17.61 20.58
CA VAL A 63 -2.89 18.41 21.43
C VAL A 63 -1.52 18.57 20.77
N LEU A 64 -0.90 17.49 20.34
CA LEU A 64 0.41 17.51 19.68
C LEU A 64 0.40 18.32 18.38
N LEU A 65 -0.71 18.31 17.66
CA LEU A 65 -0.88 19.12 16.46
C LEU A 65 -0.93 20.64 16.74
N GLN A 66 -1.28 21.06 17.95
CA GLN A 66 -1.32 22.47 18.37
C GLN A 66 -0.03 22.92 19.06
N THR A 67 0.82 21.98 19.44
CA THR A 67 2.10 22.26 20.10
C THR A 67 3.14 22.62 19.04
N ALA A 68 3.71 23.84 19.11
CA ALA A 68 4.76 24.25 18.20
C ALA A 68 6.03 23.42 18.42
N LEU A 69 6.72 23.06 17.34
CA LEU A 69 8.01 22.37 17.38
C LEU A 69 9.08 23.32 16.85
N PRO A 70 10.21 23.49 17.54
CA PRO A 70 11.36 24.21 17.00
C PRO A 70 11.84 23.56 15.69
N ASP A 71 12.29 24.35 14.72
CA ASP A 71 12.64 23.85 13.38
C ASP A 71 13.66 22.70 13.38
N ASN A 72 14.65 22.76 14.26
CA ASN A 72 15.65 21.70 14.37
C ASN A 72 15.03 20.38 14.87
N GLU A 73 14.08 20.45 15.80
CA GLU A 73 13.37 19.29 16.33
C GLU A 73 12.36 18.75 15.33
N GLN A 74 11.71 19.63 14.54
CA GLN A 74 10.82 19.21 13.45
C GLN A 74 11.53 18.31 12.45
N LYS A 75 12.77 18.63 12.04
CA LYS A 75 13.54 17.82 11.10
C LYS A 75 13.84 16.44 11.68
N LEU A 76 14.24 16.37 12.94
CA LEU A 76 14.51 15.08 13.59
C LEU A 76 13.25 14.24 13.73
N VAL A 77 12.16 14.82 14.24
CA VAL A 77 10.86 14.13 14.39
C VAL A 77 10.35 13.66 13.04
N PHE A 78 10.42 14.52 12.01
CA PHE A 78 10.03 14.19 10.66
C PHE A 78 10.79 12.98 10.12
N LEU A 79 12.13 12.96 10.23
CA LEU A 79 12.96 11.85 9.75
C LEU A 79 12.68 10.55 10.49
N LEU A 80 12.50 10.59 11.81
CA LEU A 80 12.16 9.43 12.62
C LEU A 80 10.78 8.85 12.26
N LEU A 81 9.76 9.71 12.12
CA LEU A 81 8.43 9.30 11.70
C LEU A 81 8.44 8.75 10.26
N LEU A 82 9.13 9.46 9.34
CA LEU A 82 9.25 9.04 7.95
C LEU A 82 9.93 7.69 7.84
N PHE A 83 11.06 7.47 8.51
CA PHE A 83 11.75 6.19 8.53
C PHE A 83 10.87 5.08 9.09
N GLY A 84 10.24 5.30 10.25
CA GLY A 84 9.41 4.30 10.89
C GLY A 84 8.19 3.89 10.06
N PHE A 85 7.55 4.85 9.38
CA PHE A 85 6.45 4.55 8.47
C PHE A 85 6.90 4.06 7.10
N ALA A 86 8.07 4.47 6.58
CA ALA A 86 8.64 3.96 5.33
C ALA A 86 8.94 2.45 5.41
N VAL A 87 9.40 1.97 6.56
CA VAL A 87 9.57 0.54 6.82
C VAL A 87 8.23 -0.20 6.77
N LYS A 88 7.19 0.36 7.39
CA LYS A 88 5.84 -0.23 7.41
C LYS A 88 5.11 -0.10 6.06
N ALA A 89 5.40 0.97 5.32
CA ALA A 89 4.84 1.26 3.99
C ALA A 89 5.53 0.53 2.85
N PRO A 90 6.37 -0.44 3.09
CA PRO A 90 7.47 -1.04 2.35
C PRO A 90 8.02 -0.16 1.20
N LEU A 91 8.50 1.05 1.54
CA LEU A 91 9.21 1.88 0.58
C LEU A 91 10.61 1.35 0.29
N VAL A 92 11.10 1.57 -0.92
CA VAL A 92 12.50 1.24 -1.27
C VAL A 92 13.44 2.15 -0.47
N PRO A 93 14.47 1.61 0.22
CA PRO A 93 14.97 0.23 0.21
C PRO A 93 14.36 -0.72 1.26
N PHE A 94 13.42 -0.28 2.07
CA PHE A 94 12.88 -1.03 3.23
C PHE A 94 11.79 -2.06 2.88
N HIS A 95 11.52 -2.31 1.60
CA HIS A 95 10.42 -3.14 1.10
C HIS A 95 10.66 -4.65 1.17
N THR A 96 11.91 -5.10 1.35
CA THR A 96 12.31 -6.51 1.10
C THR A 96 11.65 -7.55 2.00
N TRP A 97 11.07 -7.15 3.11
CA TRP A 97 10.31 -8.03 4.00
C TRP A 97 8.98 -8.48 3.38
N LEU A 98 8.30 -7.60 2.62
CA LEU A 98 6.95 -7.86 2.13
C LEU A 98 6.88 -8.99 1.10
N PRO A 99 7.73 -9.03 0.03
CA PRO A 99 7.74 -10.16 -0.90
C PRO A 99 8.12 -11.48 -0.23
N THR A 100 9.03 -11.47 0.75
CA THR A 100 9.41 -12.66 1.51
C THR A 100 8.23 -13.19 2.31
N VAL A 101 7.55 -12.31 3.06
CA VAL A 101 6.35 -12.70 3.83
C VAL A 101 5.19 -13.11 2.92
N ALA A 102 5.05 -12.47 1.75
CA ALA A 102 4.02 -12.83 0.78
C ALA A 102 4.17 -14.26 0.27
N MET A 103 5.39 -14.73 0.08
CA MET A 103 5.66 -16.12 -0.35
C MET A 103 5.44 -17.13 0.78
N GLU A 104 5.93 -16.83 1.97
CA GLU A 104 6.08 -17.80 3.05
C GLU A 104 4.91 -17.80 4.04
N GLY A 105 4.21 -16.68 4.19
CA GLY A 105 3.16 -16.49 5.21
C GLY A 105 1.82 -17.13 4.84
N PRO A 106 0.93 -17.32 5.85
CA PRO A 106 -0.44 -17.79 5.62
C PRO A 106 -1.20 -16.78 4.77
N THR A 107 -1.93 -17.23 3.76
CA THR A 107 -2.56 -16.36 2.75
C THR A 107 -3.43 -15.26 3.33
N HIS A 108 -4.28 -15.58 4.31
CA HIS A 108 -5.19 -14.61 4.93
C HIS A 108 -4.45 -13.52 5.71
N ILE A 109 -3.35 -13.86 6.39
CA ILE A 109 -2.48 -12.89 7.06
C ILE A 109 -1.76 -12.01 6.04
N VAL A 110 -1.26 -12.62 4.97
CA VAL A 110 -0.59 -11.89 3.89
C VAL A 110 -1.57 -10.96 3.17
N ALA A 111 -2.81 -11.38 2.95
CA ALA A 111 -3.84 -10.54 2.35
C ALA A 111 -4.09 -9.26 3.18
N ILE A 112 -4.10 -9.38 4.51
CA ILE A 112 -4.19 -8.22 5.42
C ILE A 112 -2.94 -7.34 5.32
N LEU A 113 -1.74 -7.93 5.37
CA LEU A 113 -0.47 -7.18 5.34
C LEU A 113 -0.25 -6.45 4.00
N VAL A 114 -0.61 -7.09 2.89
CA VAL A 114 -0.50 -6.51 1.55
C VAL A 114 -1.60 -5.47 1.29
N GLY A 115 -2.81 -5.72 1.78
CA GLY A 115 -3.96 -4.83 1.63
C GLY A 115 -3.86 -3.58 2.48
N LEU A 116 -3.70 -3.71 3.80
CA LEU A 116 -3.67 -2.58 4.71
C LEU A 116 -2.44 -1.69 4.49
N LYS A 117 -2.67 -0.44 4.15
CA LYS A 117 -1.64 0.57 3.86
C LYS A 117 -1.32 1.42 5.09
N LEU A 118 -1.15 0.79 6.25
CA LEU A 118 -0.95 1.48 7.54
C LEU A 118 0.26 2.41 7.56
N GLY A 119 1.36 2.03 6.88
CA GLY A 119 2.55 2.89 6.80
C GLY A 119 2.30 4.17 6.02
N VAL A 120 1.62 4.08 4.87
CA VAL A 120 1.27 5.25 4.04
C VAL A 120 0.25 6.13 4.76
N TYR A 121 -0.76 5.52 5.40
CA TYR A 121 -1.69 6.25 6.26
C TYR A 121 -0.95 6.98 7.38
N GLY A 122 0.07 6.35 7.97
CA GLY A 122 0.92 6.95 8.98
C GLY A 122 1.68 8.19 8.48
N ILE A 123 2.22 8.13 7.26
CA ILE A 123 2.88 9.29 6.63
C ILE A 123 1.87 10.43 6.44
N LEU A 124 0.70 10.13 5.87
CA LEU A 124 -0.36 11.11 5.65
C LEU A 124 -0.88 11.72 6.96
N ARG A 125 -1.17 10.89 7.96
CA ARG A 125 -1.88 11.31 9.17
C ARG A 125 -0.98 11.88 10.26
N PHE A 126 0.26 11.41 10.35
CA PHE A 126 1.17 11.76 11.43
C PHE A 126 2.42 12.49 10.95
N THR A 127 3.17 11.90 9.99
CA THR A 127 4.46 12.47 9.59
C THR A 127 4.33 13.89 9.04
N MET A 128 3.43 14.07 8.06
CA MET A 128 3.26 15.37 7.41
C MET A 128 2.69 16.44 8.35
N PRO A 129 1.57 16.20 9.09
CA PRO A 129 0.96 17.25 9.89
C PRO A 129 1.67 17.59 11.21
N LEU A 130 2.46 16.66 11.76
CA LEU A 130 3.19 16.89 13.04
C LEU A 130 4.50 17.65 12.85
N ALA A 131 5.05 17.68 11.63
CA ALA A 131 6.25 18.43 11.29
C ALA A 131 6.04 19.17 9.95
N PRO A 132 5.13 20.16 9.90
CA PRO A 132 4.66 20.74 8.63
C PRO A 132 5.76 21.49 7.86
N THR A 133 6.65 22.23 8.54
CA THR A 133 7.76 22.95 7.86
C THR A 133 8.76 21.97 7.26
N ALA A 134 9.17 20.95 7.99
CA ALA A 134 10.04 19.90 7.47
C ALA A 134 9.36 19.11 6.35
N ALA A 135 8.06 18.81 6.46
CA ALA A 135 7.29 18.10 5.44
C ALA A 135 7.23 18.90 4.12
N ALA A 136 7.04 20.21 4.18
CA ALA A 136 7.05 21.08 3.00
C ALA A 136 8.45 21.17 2.38
N GLU A 137 9.50 21.38 3.20
CA GLU A 137 10.90 21.46 2.75
C GLU A 137 11.36 20.16 2.07
N TYR A 138 11.02 19.00 2.62
CA TYR A 138 11.44 17.68 2.12
C TYR A 138 10.40 16.99 1.21
N SER A 139 9.34 17.68 0.79
CA SER A 139 8.29 17.11 -0.09
C SER A 139 8.85 16.53 -1.39
N TRP A 140 9.86 17.20 -1.98
CA TRP A 140 10.53 16.74 -3.18
C TRP A 140 11.29 15.42 -2.96
N VAL A 141 11.91 15.24 -1.78
CA VAL A 141 12.60 14.00 -1.40
C VAL A 141 11.58 12.86 -1.28
N ILE A 142 10.46 13.11 -0.59
CA ILE A 142 9.38 12.14 -0.44
C ILE A 142 8.84 11.73 -1.81
N SER A 143 8.61 12.72 -2.70
CA SER A 143 8.17 12.48 -4.08
C SER A 143 9.15 11.60 -4.85
N LEU A 144 10.44 11.87 -4.73
CA LEU A 144 11.50 11.08 -5.37
C LEU A 144 11.52 9.64 -4.84
N PHE A 145 11.45 9.44 -3.53
CA PHE A 145 11.34 8.10 -2.93
C PHE A 145 10.09 7.36 -3.41
N GLY A 146 8.96 8.07 -3.52
CA GLY A 146 7.73 7.53 -4.09
C GLY A 146 7.90 7.08 -5.53
N ALA A 147 8.46 7.93 -6.39
CA ALA A 147 8.68 7.65 -7.81
C ALA A 147 9.68 6.50 -8.03
N VAL A 148 10.79 6.48 -7.28
CA VAL A 148 11.77 5.37 -7.31
C VAL A 148 11.12 4.07 -6.87
N THR A 149 10.34 4.09 -5.78
CA THR A 149 9.63 2.89 -5.29
C THR A 149 8.64 2.37 -6.32
N LEU A 150 7.86 3.28 -6.94
CA LEU A 150 6.88 2.97 -7.97
C LEU A 150 7.52 2.23 -9.15
N ILE A 151 8.53 2.85 -9.77
CA ILE A 151 9.17 2.31 -10.97
C ILE A 151 9.98 1.05 -10.66
N TYR A 152 10.80 1.08 -9.61
CA TYR A 152 11.63 -0.07 -9.21
C TYR A 152 10.79 -1.32 -8.95
N ALA A 153 9.72 -1.18 -8.15
CA ALA A 153 8.87 -2.32 -7.83
C ALA A 153 8.07 -2.83 -9.05
N ALA A 154 7.63 -1.92 -9.94
CA ALA A 154 6.95 -2.28 -11.17
C ALA A 154 7.87 -3.07 -12.14
N LEU A 155 9.13 -2.65 -12.28
CA LEU A 155 10.13 -3.36 -13.10
C LEU A 155 10.43 -4.75 -12.55
N ILE A 156 10.53 -4.90 -11.22
CA ILE A 156 10.70 -6.22 -10.60
C ILE A 156 9.43 -7.08 -10.79
N ALA A 157 8.24 -6.49 -10.67
CA ALA A 157 6.98 -7.19 -10.87
C ALA A 157 6.87 -7.79 -12.28
N LEU A 158 7.37 -7.10 -13.32
CA LEU A 158 7.42 -7.60 -14.70
C LEU A 158 8.20 -8.92 -14.86
N GLN A 159 9.20 -9.15 -14.02
CA GLN A 159 10.06 -10.34 -14.05
C GLN A 159 9.52 -11.49 -13.19
N GLN A 160 8.42 -11.28 -12.45
CA GLN A 160 7.92 -12.32 -11.55
C GLN A 160 7.15 -13.41 -12.32
N THR A 161 7.46 -14.65 -11.96
CA THR A 161 6.80 -15.86 -12.45
C THR A 161 5.83 -16.46 -11.43
N ASN A 162 5.83 -15.94 -10.19
CA ASN A 162 4.95 -16.38 -9.11
C ASN A 162 3.90 -15.32 -8.81
N LEU A 163 2.61 -15.70 -8.78
CA LEU A 163 1.49 -14.78 -8.56
C LEU A 163 1.59 -14.03 -7.24
N ARG A 164 1.90 -14.71 -6.13
CA ARG A 164 1.99 -14.06 -4.80
C ARG A 164 3.10 -13.03 -4.74
N ARG A 165 4.25 -13.35 -5.35
CA ARG A 165 5.39 -12.46 -5.39
C ARG A 165 5.14 -11.26 -6.30
N LEU A 166 4.49 -11.49 -7.45
CA LEU A 166 4.03 -10.42 -8.34
C LEU A 166 3.11 -9.44 -7.60
N LEU A 167 2.08 -9.96 -6.90
CA LEU A 167 1.13 -9.14 -6.14
C LEU A 167 1.80 -8.35 -5.01
N ALA A 168 2.83 -8.92 -4.37
CA ALA A 168 3.59 -8.21 -3.35
C ALA A 168 4.36 -7.02 -3.96
N TYR A 169 5.05 -7.19 -5.09
CA TYR A 169 5.73 -6.08 -5.77
C TYR A 169 4.76 -5.08 -6.39
N ALA A 170 3.63 -5.52 -6.92
CA ALA A 170 2.54 -4.65 -7.32
C ALA A 170 2.08 -3.76 -6.15
N SER A 171 1.93 -4.35 -4.96
CA SER A 171 1.59 -3.60 -3.75
C SER A 171 2.64 -2.54 -3.38
N VAL A 172 3.94 -2.85 -3.49
CA VAL A 172 5.03 -1.89 -3.27
C VAL A 172 4.98 -0.77 -4.31
N SER A 173 4.74 -1.08 -5.57
CA SER A 173 4.61 -0.11 -6.65
C SER A 173 3.48 0.90 -6.38
N HIS A 174 2.29 0.41 -6.04
CA HIS A 174 1.15 1.29 -5.72
C HIS A 174 1.36 2.11 -4.44
N VAL A 175 2.13 1.62 -3.47
CA VAL A 175 2.57 2.45 -2.33
C VAL A 175 3.40 3.63 -2.81
N GLY A 176 4.34 3.40 -3.74
CA GLY A 176 5.10 4.47 -4.37
C GLY A 176 4.22 5.52 -5.04
N LEU A 177 3.18 5.09 -5.78
CA LEU A 177 2.20 5.98 -6.41
C LEU A 177 1.46 6.85 -5.39
N VAL A 178 0.99 6.24 -4.29
CA VAL A 178 0.30 6.99 -3.21
C VAL A 178 1.23 8.02 -2.58
N ILE A 179 2.51 7.69 -2.36
CA ILE A 179 3.50 8.63 -1.82
C ILE A 179 3.72 9.81 -2.77
N VAL A 180 3.80 9.59 -4.09
CA VAL A 180 3.84 10.68 -5.08
C VAL A 180 2.63 11.58 -4.95
N GLY A 181 1.42 11.02 -4.79
CA GLY A 181 0.19 11.79 -4.60
C GLY A 181 0.20 12.64 -3.33
N ILE A 182 0.62 12.08 -2.18
CA ILE A 182 0.73 12.81 -0.91
C ILE A 182 1.75 13.95 -1.01
N ALA A 183 2.91 13.66 -1.56
CA ALA A 183 4.03 14.60 -1.63
C ALA A 183 3.86 15.69 -2.70
N SER A 184 2.87 15.55 -3.60
CA SER A 184 2.52 16.60 -4.55
C SER A 184 1.94 17.85 -3.87
N LEU A 185 1.43 17.72 -2.65
CA LEU A 185 0.79 18.81 -1.88
C LEU A 185 -0.31 19.54 -2.68
N THR A 186 -0.99 18.82 -3.56
CA THR A 186 -2.13 19.33 -4.35
C THR A 186 -3.43 18.67 -3.88
N MET A 187 -4.54 19.36 -4.06
CA MET A 187 -5.86 18.81 -3.69
C MET A 187 -6.16 17.51 -4.42
N GLN A 188 -5.88 17.47 -5.72
CA GLN A 188 -6.08 16.27 -6.55
C GLN A 188 -5.17 15.12 -6.11
N GLY A 189 -3.88 15.40 -5.88
CA GLY A 189 -2.92 14.38 -5.45
C GLY A 189 -3.25 13.78 -4.10
N VAL A 190 -3.63 14.59 -3.11
CA VAL A 190 -4.01 14.14 -1.76
C VAL A 190 -5.31 13.35 -1.78
N GLN A 191 -6.35 13.85 -2.45
CA GLN A 191 -7.62 13.12 -2.60
C GLN A 191 -7.43 11.81 -3.36
N GLY A 192 -6.65 11.82 -4.44
CA GLY A 192 -6.29 10.61 -5.17
C GLY A 192 -5.52 9.61 -4.32
N ALA A 193 -4.57 10.08 -3.51
CA ALA A 193 -3.81 9.24 -2.58
C ALA A 193 -4.70 8.57 -1.52
N ILE A 194 -5.61 9.32 -0.90
CA ILE A 194 -6.58 8.77 0.07
C ILE A 194 -7.48 7.74 -0.61
N PHE A 195 -7.98 8.06 -1.80
CA PHE A 195 -8.82 7.14 -2.55
C PHE A 195 -8.04 5.87 -2.93
N GLN A 196 -6.77 5.99 -3.36
CA GLN A 196 -5.93 4.85 -3.73
C GLN A 196 -5.60 3.95 -2.53
N ILE A 197 -5.44 4.51 -1.32
CA ILE A 197 -5.29 3.71 -0.10
C ILE A 197 -6.51 2.80 0.10
N LEU A 198 -7.71 3.35 0.00
CA LEU A 198 -8.96 2.58 0.14
C LEU A 198 -9.14 1.55 -0.98
N ASN A 199 -8.97 2.00 -2.22
CA ASN A 199 -9.10 1.18 -3.41
C ASN A 199 -8.14 -0.01 -3.38
N PHE A 200 -6.86 0.24 -3.17
CA PHE A 200 -5.86 -0.81 -3.23
C PHE A 200 -5.91 -1.75 -2.02
N THR A 201 -6.48 -1.31 -0.89
CA THR A 201 -6.79 -2.19 0.24
C THR A 201 -7.76 -3.29 -0.19
N LEU A 202 -8.82 -2.95 -0.91
CA LEU A 202 -9.79 -3.91 -1.43
C LEU A 202 -9.17 -4.83 -2.49
N ILE A 203 -8.52 -4.23 -3.49
CA ILE A 203 -7.96 -4.95 -4.63
C ILE A 203 -6.86 -5.92 -4.21
N ALA A 204 -5.84 -5.43 -3.48
CA ALA A 204 -4.68 -6.24 -3.11
C ALA A 204 -5.05 -7.38 -2.15
N SER A 205 -5.95 -7.12 -1.21
CA SER A 205 -6.43 -8.16 -0.29
C SER A 205 -7.14 -9.29 -1.06
N VAL A 206 -8.03 -8.97 -1.99
CA VAL A 206 -8.77 -9.98 -2.74
C VAL A 206 -7.86 -10.72 -3.73
N LEU A 207 -6.99 -10.04 -4.46
CA LEU A 207 -6.04 -10.70 -5.35
C LEU A 207 -5.13 -11.67 -4.57
N MET A 208 -4.69 -11.27 -3.37
CA MET A 208 -3.91 -12.16 -2.51
C MET A 208 -4.73 -13.34 -2.01
N LEU A 209 -6.02 -13.17 -1.65
CA LEU A 209 -6.92 -14.28 -1.31
C LEU A 209 -7.11 -15.23 -2.50
N ILE A 210 -7.31 -14.69 -3.70
CA ILE A 210 -7.41 -15.50 -4.94
C ILE A 210 -6.13 -16.33 -5.13
N SER A 211 -4.95 -15.73 -4.92
CA SER A 211 -3.69 -16.48 -4.96
C SER A 211 -3.66 -17.64 -3.96
N GLY A 212 -4.28 -17.47 -2.81
CA GLY A 212 -4.45 -18.52 -1.81
C GLY A 212 -5.42 -19.61 -2.24
N PHE A 213 -6.52 -19.25 -2.89
CA PHE A 213 -7.44 -20.23 -3.44
C PHE A 213 -6.79 -21.07 -4.55
N VAL A 214 -5.96 -20.42 -5.38
CA VAL A 214 -5.15 -21.12 -6.38
C VAL A 214 -4.15 -22.07 -5.70
N HIS A 215 -3.40 -21.56 -4.72
CA HIS A 215 -2.43 -22.37 -3.98
C HIS A 215 -3.06 -23.58 -3.28
N HIS A 216 -4.23 -23.40 -2.68
CA HIS A 216 -4.95 -24.49 -1.99
C HIS A 216 -5.38 -25.61 -2.94
N ARG A 217 -5.65 -25.28 -4.22
CA ARG A 217 -6.12 -26.24 -5.22
C ARG A 217 -4.98 -26.92 -5.98
N LEU A 218 -3.92 -26.18 -6.27
CA LEU A 218 -2.82 -26.59 -7.17
C LEU A 218 -1.48 -26.81 -6.45
N GLY A 219 -1.40 -26.51 -5.14
CA GLY A 219 -0.15 -26.60 -4.36
C GLY A 219 0.90 -25.55 -4.74
N SER A 220 0.70 -24.77 -5.81
CA SER A 220 1.65 -23.78 -6.32
C SER A 220 0.93 -22.54 -6.85
N THR A 221 1.66 -21.41 -6.90
CA THR A 221 1.26 -20.17 -7.56
C THR A 221 2.24 -19.76 -8.66
N ASP A 222 3.18 -20.64 -9.02
CA ASP A 222 4.12 -20.42 -10.12
C ASP A 222 3.45 -20.63 -11.47
N GLU A 223 3.73 -19.76 -12.44
CA GLU A 223 3.10 -19.77 -13.76
C GLU A 223 3.26 -21.09 -14.52
N ILE A 224 4.36 -21.81 -14.29
CA ILE A 224 4.62 -23.12 -14.90
C ILE A 224 3.62 -24.21 -14.47
N HIS A 225 3.05 -24.08 -13.25
CA HIS A 225 2.04 -24.98 -12.72
C HIS A 225 0.61 -24.48 -12.98
N LEU A 226 0.50 -23.26 -13.46
CA LEU A 226 -0.79 -22.65 -13.76
C LEU A 226 -1.19 -22.81 -15.24
N GLY A 227 -1.58 -22.31 -16.03
CA GLY A 227 -1.86 -22.48 -17.47
C GLY A 227 -3.29 -22.93 -17.73
N GLY A 228 -4.02 -22.10 -18.47
CA GLY A 228 -5.38 -22.42 -18.89
C GLY A 228 -6.42 -22.44 -17.78
N LEU A 229 -6.20 -21.76 -16.66
CA LEU A 229 -7.14 -21.72 -15.53
C LEU A 229 -8.54 -21.27 -15.94
N ALA A 230 -8.67 -20.40 -16.94
CA ALA A 230 -9.96 -19.93 -17.45
C ALA A 230 -10.86 -21.05 -17.97
N LYS A 231 -10.28 -22.15 -18.47
CA LYS A 231 -11.04 -23.28 -19.03
C LYS A 231 -11.66 -24.17 -17.95
N ILE A 232 -11.00 -24.27 -16.80
CA ILE A 232 -11.40 -25.18 -15.72
C ILE A 232 -12.04 -24.42 -14.56
N MET A 233 -11.57 -23.20 -14.25
CA MET A 233 -12.05 -22.35 -13.16
C MET A 233 -12.56 -21.00 -13.69
N PRO A 234 -13.66 -20.98 -14.48
CA PRO A 234 -14.16 -19.75 -15.10
C PRO A 234 -14.63 -18.71 -14.08
N ARG A 235 -15.24 -19.12 -12.96
CA ARG A 235 -15.69 -18.18 -11.91
C ARG A 235 -14.50 -17.50 -11.23
N LEU A 236 -13.48 -18.27 -10.85
CA LEU A 236 -12.23 -17.74 -10.28
C LEU A 236 -11.56 -16.78 -11.26
N THR A 237 -11.50 -17.16 -12.52
CA THR A 237 -10.88 -16.33 -13.56
C THR A 237 -11.64 -15.03 -13.77
N CYS A 238 -12.97 -15.06 -13.83
CA CYS A 238 -13.78 -13.84 -13.98
C CYS A 238 -13.55 -12.86 -12.83
N VAL A 239 -13.57 -13.37 -11.61
CA VAL A 239 -13.29 -12.55 -10.42
C VAL A 239 -11.85 -12.02 -10.42
N TYR A 240 -10.88 -12.86 -10.74
CA TYR A 240 -9.48 -12.44 -10.85
C TYR A 240 -9.33 -11.29 -11.86
N PHE A 241 -9.92 -11.41 -13.06
CA PHE A 241 -9.86 -10.37 -14.09
C PHE A 241 -10.53 -9.08 -13.64
N LEU A 242 -11.66 -9.13 -12.94
CA LEU A 242 -12.30 -7.93 -12.38
C LEU A 242 -11.33 -7.14 -11.47
N PHE A 243 -10.70 -7.82 -10.52
CA PHE A 243 -9.77 -7.16 -9.59
C PHE A 243 -8.44 -6.79 -10.26
N MET A 244 -7.99 -7.57 -11.22
CA MET A 244 -6.82 -7.26 -12.04
C MET A 244 -7.05 -5.98 -12.87
N LEU A 245 -8.19 -5.86 -13.54
CA LEU A 245 -8.57 -4.67 -14.30
C LEU A 245 -8.72 -3.44 -13.40
N ALA A 246 -9.26 -3.62 -12.19
CA ALA A 246 -9.32 -2.57 -11.19
C ALA A 246 -7.92 -2.16 -10.68
N SER A 247 -6.98 -3.10 -10.60
CA SER A 247 -5.58 -2.84 -10.21
C SER A 247 -4.80 -2.04 -11.26
N ILE A 248 -5.15 -2.12 -12.51
CA ILE A 248 -4.52 -1.34 -13.60
C ILE A 248 -5.29 -0.05 -13.93
N GLY A 249 -6.29 0.30 -13.13
CA GLY A 249 -7.00 1.57 -13.25
C GLY A 249 -7.87 1.69 -14.50
N ILE A 250 -8.62 0.65 -14.89
CA ILE A 250 -9.54 0.75 -16.04
C ILE A 250 -10.78 1.57 -15.65
N PRO A 251 -11.26 2.48 -16.56
CA PRO A 251 -12.50 3.21 -16.35
C PRO A 251 -13.69 2.30 -16.00
N GLY A 252 -14.51 2.72 -15.03
CA GLY A 252 -15.59 1.90 -14.46
C GLY A 252 -15.18 1.12 -13.20
N THR A 253 -13.90 1.12 -12.84
CA THR A 253 -13.40 0.58 -11.59
C THR A 253 -12.84 1.68 -10.69
N SER A 254 -12.79 1.44 -9.39
CA SER A 254 -12.30 2.42 -8.40
C SER A 254 -10.82 2.79 -8.55
N GLY A 255 -10.04 1.98 -9.28
CA GLY A 255 -8.63 2.30 -9.59
C GLY A 255 -8.48 3.53 -10.47
N PHE A 256 -9.35 3.70 -11.45
CA PHE A 256 -9.25 4.79 -12.42
C PHE A 256 -9.29 6.19 -11.77
N PRO A 257 -10.34 6.59 -11.02
CA PRO A 257 -10.40 7.92 -10.43
C PRO A 257 -9.25 8.17 -9.44
N ALA A 258 -8.81 7.15 -8.70
CA ALA A 258 -7.73 7.27 -7.74
C ALA A 258 -6.39 7.57 -8.43
N GLU A 259 -6.00 6.76 -9.42
CA GLU A 259 -4.74 6.92 -10.16
C GLU A 259 -4.74 8.19 -11.01
N PHE A 260 -5.85 8.48 -11.68
CA PHE A 260 -6.00 9.69 -12.50
C PHE A 260 -5.77 10.96 -11.68
N LEU A 261 -6.37 11.07 -10.49
CA LEU A 261 -6.20 12.22 -9.62
C LEU A 261 -4.75 12.37 -9.15
N ILE A 262 -4.05 11.27 -8.82
CA ILE A 262 -2.63 11.31 -8.44
C ILE A 262 -1.78 11.79 -9.61
N ILE A 263 -1.99 11.25 -10.80
CA ILE A 263 -1.24 11.62 -12.01
C ILE A 263 -1.43 13.12 -12.33
N VAL A 264 -2.68 13.59 -12.32
CA VAL A 264 -2.98 15.02 -12.56
C VAL A 264 -2.34 15.88 -11.47
N GLY A 265 -2.50 15.54 -10.19
CA GLY A 265 -1.88 16.28 -9.09
C GLY A 265 -0.35 16.33 -9.18
N ALA A 266 0.30 15.24 -9.56
CA ALA A 266 1.74 15.20 -9.76
C ALA A 266 2.19 16.06 -10.97
N LEU A 267 1.45 15.99 -12.09
CA LEU A 267 1.74 16.78 -13.30
C LEU A 267 1.67 18.28 -13.06
N THR A 268 0.75 18.76 -12.23
CA THR A 268 0.62 20.20 -11.92
C THR A 268 1.80 20.76 -11.15
N VAL A 269 2.51 19.93 -10.38
CA VAL A 269 3.68 20.33 -9.59
C VAL A 269 4.98 20.15 -10.38
N ASN A 270 5.16 18.97 -10.96
CA ASN A 270 6.37 18.62 -11.69
C ASN A 270 6.07 17.57 -12.77
N SER A 271 6.34 17.94 -14.02
CA SER A 271 6.10 17.07 -15.17
C SER A 271 6.84 15.73 -15.07
N ALA A 272 8.06 15.70 -14.51
CA ALA A 272 8.82 14.45 -14.37
C ALA A 272 8.15 13.49 -13.38
N LEU A 273 7.58 14.00 -12.27
CA LEU A 273 6.83 13.18 -11.30
C LEU A 273 5.53 12.65 -11.89
N GLY A 274 4.81 13.48 -12.64
CA GLY A 274 3.60 13.06 -13.34
C GLY A 274 3.88 11.99 -14.40
N ILE A 275 4.97 12.16 -15.17
CA ILE A 275 5.43 11.15 -16.14
C ILE A 275 5.83 9.85 -15.41
N ALA A 276 6.53 9.94 -14.28
CA ALA A 276 6.87 8.75 -13.49
C ALA A 276 5.61 8.02 -12.97
N ALA A 277 4.60 8.75 -12.53
CA ALA A 277 3.31 8.19 -12.12
C ALA A 277 2.60 7.48 -13.29
N LEU A 278 2.56 8.11 -14.46
CA LEU A 278 2.00 7.54 -15.69
C LEU A 278 2.77 6.28 -16.13
N MET A 279 4.09 6.31 -16.11
CA MET A 279 4.93 5.14 -16.41
C MET A 279 4.66 3.99 -15.44
N GLY A 280 4.45 4.29 -14.15
CA GLY A 280 4.05 3.29 -13.16
C GLY A 280 2.74 2.60 -13.52
N ALA A 281 1.72 3.35 -13.94
CA ALA A 281 0.43 2.79 -14.40
C ALA A 281 0.60 1.90 -15.64
N ILE A 282 1.40 2.34 -16.64
CA ILE A 282 1.69 1.56 -17.85
C ILE A 282 2.42 0.25 -17.50
N LEU A 283 3.44 0.31 -16.64
CA LEU A 283 4.15 -0.87 -16.17
C LEU A 283 3.23 -1.79 -15.36
N GLY A 284 2.30 -1.21 -14.59
CA GLY A 284 1.24 -1.92 -13.86
C GLY A 284 0.39 -2.78 -14.77
N ALA A 285 -0.11 -2.19 -15.85
CA ALA A 285 -0.83 -2.92 -16.88
C ALA A 285 0.06 -4.01 -17.52
N GLY A 286 1.32 -3.69 -17.80
CA GLY A 286 2.29 -4.59 -18.41
C GLY A 286 2.48 -5.87 -17.60
N TYR A 287 2.83 -5.79 -16.31
CA TYR A 287 3.08 -6.99 -15.50
C TYR A 287 1.80 -7.80 -15.22
N MET A 288 0.68 -7.12 -14.96
CA MET A 288 -0.59 -7.79 -14.68
C MET A 288 -1.12 -8.54 -15.91
N LEU A 289 -1.17 -7.91 -17.08
CA LEU A 289 -1.65 -8.52 -18.31
C LEU A 289 -0.73 -9.64 -18.80
N SER A 290 0.59 -9.44 -18.71
CA SER A 290 1.59 -10.44 -19.13
C SER A 290 1.45 -11.73 -18.32
N PHE A 291 1.38 -11.64 -16.99
CA PHE A 291 1.18 -12.79 -16.12
C PHE A 291 -0.18 -13.45 -16.35
N SER A 292 -1.25 -12.65 -16.43
CA SER A 292 -2.62 -13.16 -16.65
C SER A 292 -2.75 -13.96 -17.94
N ARG A 293 -2.13 -13.49 -19.01
CA ARG A 293 -2.12 -14.20 -20.30
C ARG A 293 -1.49 -15.58 -20.17
N ARG A 294 -0.36 -15.71 -19.46
CA ARG A 294 0.35 -16.98 -19.30
C ARG A 294 -0.37 -17.94 -18.36
N ALA A 295 -0.81 -17.45 -17.20
CA ALA A 295 -1.39 -18.28 -16.15
C ALA A 295 -2.86 -18.63 -16.38
N PHE A 296 -3.67 -17.69 -16.85
CA PHE A 296 -5.13 -17.86 -16.95
C PHE A 296 -5.62 -18.21 -18.34
N LEU A 297 -5.07 -17.59 -19.41
CA LEU A 297 -5.58 -17.72 -20.78
C LEU A 297 -4.79 -18.69 -21.65
N GLY A 298 -3.65 -19.19 -21.21
CA GLY A 298 -2.80 -20.11 -21.94
C GLY A 298 -3.39 -21.51 -22.13
N PRO A 299 -2.64 -22.44 -22.74
CA PRO A 299 -2.99 -23.85 -22.76
C PRO A 299 -2.88 -24.45 -21.36
N ILE A 300 -3.61 -25.54 -21.09
CA ILE A 300 -3.47 -26.30 -19.86
C ILE A 300 -2.15 -27.07 -19.93
N THR A 301 -1.19 -26.69 -19.09
CA THR A 301 0.16 -27.26 -19.08
C THR A 301 0.35 -28.34 -18.03
N HIS A 302 -0.41 -28.28 -16.93
CA HIS A 302 -0.24 -29.18 -15.79
C HIS A 302 -1.49 -30.05 -15.54
N PRO A 303 -1.34 -31.35 -15.25
CA PRO A 303 -2.47 -32.26 -15.06
C PRO A 303 -3.35 -31.90 -13.86
N ASP A 304 -2.79 -31.34 -12.78
CA ASP A 304 -3.54 -30.98 -11.58
C ASP A 304 -4.58 -29.87 -11.86
N VAL A 305 -4.34 -29.03 -12.87
CA VAL A 305 -5.31 -28.02 -13.30
C VAL A 305 -6.59 -28.68 -13.80
N LYS A 306 -6.49 -29.80 -14.53
CA LYS A 306 -7.66 -30.51 -15.07
C LYS A 306 -8.56 -31.11 -13.99
N GLN A 307 -7.99 -31.47 -12.85
CA GLN A 307 -8.69 -32.12 -11.74
C GLN A 307 -9.20 -31.13 -10.68
N SER A 308 -8.84 -29.86 -10.82
CA SER A 308 -9.22 -28.86 -9.83
C SER A 308 -10.67 -28.37 -9.99
N HIS A 309 -11.21 -27.85 -8.89
CA HIS A 309 -12.57 -27.35 -8.79
C HIS A 309 -12.59 -25.81 -8.80
N ASP A 310 -13.64 -25.25 -9.41
CA ASP A 310 -13.87 -23.79 -9.41
C ASP A 310 -14.24 -23.25 -8.01
N LEU A 311 -14.43 -21.93 -7.89
CA LEU A 311 -14.80 -21.25 -6.64
C LEU A 311 -16.08 -21.84 -6.03
N GLN A 312 -16.01 -22.09 -4.74
CA GLN A 312 -17.17 -22.46 -3.94
C GLN A 312 -18.03 -21.21 -3.62
N LEU A 313 -19.32 -21.43 -3.35
CA LEU A 313 -20.25 -20.33 -3.03
C LEU A 313 -19.78 -19.46 -1.87
N ARG A 314 -19.18 -20.05 -0.82
CA ARG A 314 -18.63 -19.31 0.33
C ARG A 314 -17.46 -18.39 -0.06
N GLU A 315 -16.59 -18.84 -0.96
CA GLU A 315 -15.45 -18.07 -1.48
C GLU A 315 -15.95 -16.92 -2.36
N LEU A 316 -16.94 -17.21 -3.20
CA LEU A 316 -17.57 -16.20 -4.04
C LEU A 316 -18.30 -15.13 -3.22
N ALA A 317 -19.04 -15.54 -2.18
CA ALA A 317 -19.74 -14.60 -1.29
C ALA A 317 -18.78 -13.63 -0.58
N LEU A 318 -17.61 -14.14 -0.16
CA LEU A 318 -16.58 -13.33 0.50
C LEU A 318 -16.00 -12.26 -0.46
N ILE A 319 -15.87 -12.58 -1.74
CA ILE A 319 -15.31 -11.67 -2.76
C ILE A 319 -16.39 -10.73 -3.32
N CYS A 320 -17.65 -11.11 -3.26
CA CYS A 320 -18.75 -10.33 -3.84
C CYS A 320 -18.84 -8.91 -3.25
N ILE A 321 -18.66 -8.76 -1.93
CA ILE A 321 -18.72 -7.45 -1.27
C ILE A 321 -17.65 -6.50 -1.79
N PRO A 322 -16.34 -6.86 -1.78
CA PRO A 322 -15.32 -6.00 -2.38
C PRO A 322 -15.54 -5.73 -3.87
N ALA A 323 -16.06 -6.71 -4.63
CA ALA A 323 -16.35 -6.54 -6.06
C ALA A 323 -17.41 -5.45 -6.30
N VAL A 324 -18.51 -5.48 -5.53
CA VAL A 324 -19.55 -4.45 -5.58
C VAL A 324 -18.97 -3.09 -5.20
N LEU A 325 -18.16 -3.01 -4.15
CA LEU A 325 -17.56 -1.75 -3.72
C LEU A 325 -16.63 -1.15 -4.78
N ILE A 326 -15.80 -1.97 -5.45
CA ILE A 326 -14.90 -1.51 -6.51
C ILE A 326 -15.67 -0.91 -7.68
N LEU A 327 -16.76 -1.55 -8.09
CA LEU A 327 -17.61 -1.04 -9.18
C LEU A 327 -18.38 0.21 -8.73
N THR A 328 -18.97 0.20 -7.53
CA THR A 328 -19.69 1.35 -7.00
C THR A 328 -18.80 2.58 -6.90
N PHE A 329 -17.61 2.45 -6.35
CA PHE A 329 -16.65 3.55 -6.24
C PHE A 329 -16.04 3.96 -7.59
N GLY A 330 -16.02 3.05 -8.57
CA GLY A 330 -15.59 3.36 -9.93
C GLY A 330 -16.59 4.20 -10.70
N PHE A 331 -17.89 3.87 -10.60
CA PHE A 331 -18.97 4.62 -11.26
C PHE A 331 -19.39 5.88 -10.49
N PHE A 332 -19.32 5.86 -9.16
CA PHE A 332 -19.73 6.95 -8.28
C PHE A 332 -18.63 7.38 -7.32
N PRO A 333 -17.50 7.93 -7.82
CA PRO A 333 -16.36 8.33 -6.99
C PRO A 333 -16.68 9.52 -6.07
N ASP A 334 -17.65 10.35 -6.44
CA ASP A 334 -18.06 11.57 -5.75
C ASP A 334 -18.36 11.38 -4.27
N GLY A 335 -18.92 10.22 -3.89
CA GLY A 335 -19.22 9.91 -2.50
C GLY A 335 -17.97 9.94 -1.62
N ILE A 336 -16.90 9.27 -2.05
CA ILE A 336 -15.62 9.23 -1.33
C ILE A 336 -14.91 10.59 -1.41
N LEU A 337 -14.92 11.23 -2.59
CA LEU A 337 -14.22 12.51 -2.78
C LEU A 337 -14.83 13.62 -1.92
N LYS A 338 -16.16 13.70 -1.82
CA LYS A 338 -16.84 14.66 -0.95
C LYS A 338 -16.59 14.40 0.54
N MET A 339 -16.55 13.14 0.96
CA MET A 339 -16.28 12.79 2.37
C MET A 339 -14.91 13.25 2.84
N ASN A 340 -13.90 13.22 1.98
CA ASN A 340 -12.53 13.58 2.36
C ASN A 340 -12.12 15.00 1.94
N HIS A 341 -12.99 15.75 1.25
CA HIS A 341 -12.67 17.06 0.71
C HIS A 341 -12.24 18.06 1.80
N VAL A 342 -13.11 18.28 2.80
CA VAL A 342 -12.82 19.20 3.91
C VAL A 342 -11.57 18.79 4.70
N ALA A 343 -11.41 17.49 4.95
CA ALA A 343 -10.22 16.99 5.63
C ALA A 343 -8.94 17.22 4.82
N SER A 344 -9.01 17.07 3.51
CA SER A 344 -7.88 17.32 2.60
C SER A 344 -7.54 18.82 2.51
N GLU A 345 -8.53 19.71 2.50
CA GLU A 345 -8.31 21.16 2.56
C GLU A 345 -7.62 21.57 3.86
N MET A 346 -8.13 21.12 5.00
CA MET A 346 -7.54 21.40 6.30
C MET A 346 -6.12 20.84 6.44
N TRP A 347 -5.86 19.68 5.83
CA TRP A 347 -4.54 19.07 5.80
C TRP A 347 -3.55 19.91 4.96
N LEU A 348 -3.98 20.34 3.77
CA LEU A 348 -3.17 21.17 2.88
C LEU A 348 -2.91 22.56 3.47
N SER A 349 -3.92 23.22 4.03
CA SER A 349 -3.76 24.54 4.65
C SER A 349 -2.69 24.52 5.75
N ARG A 350 -2.62 23.45 6.53
CA ARG A 350 -1.63 23.28 7.58
C ARG A 350 -0.18 23.19 7.06
N LEU A 351 0.02 22.63 5.87
CA LEU A 351 1.34 22.44 5.25
C LEU A 351 1.78 23.64 4.41
N THR A 352 0.82 24.42 3.91
CA THR A 352 1.09 25.54 2.99
C THR A 352 1.09 26.91 3.67
N THR A 353 0.41 27.05 4.82
CA THR A 353 0.49 28.25 5.65
C THR A 353 1.58 28.09 6.69
N PRO A 354 2.61 28.93 6.73
CA PRO A 354 3.56 28.93 7.84
C PRO A 354 2.78 29.11 9.14
N SER A 355 3.05 28.24 10.12
CA SER A 355 2.58 28.48 11.49
C SER A 355 3.15 29.80 11.99
N PRO A 356 2.34 30.70 12.58
CA PRO A 356 2.80 31.96 13.13
C PRO A 356 3.87 31.76 14.19
#